data_d4d1789d83ec638fc075bb2d7ba7b930
#
_entry.id   d4d1789d83ec638fc075bb2d7ba7b930
#
_cell.length_a   1.000
_cell.length_b   1.000
_cell.length_c   1.000
_cell.angle_alpha   90.00
_cell.angle_beta   90.00
_cell.angle_gamma   90.00
#
_symmetry.space_group_name_H-M   'P 1'
#
loop_
_entity.id
_entity.type
_entity.pdbx_description
1 polymer ?
#
loop_
_entity_poly.entity_id
_entity_poly.type
_entity_poly.pdbx_seq_one_letter_code
_entity_poly.pdbx_strand_id
1 'polypeptide(L)'
;IRAVTVGVRKNNTLNTIFSKHFEKYLPERTVEVPLAGANLHEGAFDLEIRATDGSLAGFGQGNTRTVQMAMRLDTQPPRISVKTLPPNVRRGGAAVVRYTVDEDVSDSGVLVAGYFVPGYQQKDGSYICFFPYPYTMPAREYKNSVEITATDLAGNVTKSRLTVMAYERTFKSDSLELSDNFLMSVQNKLQHLAPQVANPLDCYLYINNNVRAANAQTLREIGKNTAAAMLWSGAFARLPRSAARAGFADHRFYNYQGKLVGESYHLGFDLASVRNAEVPAANSGRVVFTGELGIYGNLVVIDHGLGLMSLYSHLSDIQVKVGDVVQKGQTIAHTGSTGLAFGDHLHFGILVGGVEVTPLEWLDPKWIRDNITGRLDASNAP
;
A
#
# COMPACT_ATOMS: atom_id res chain seq x y z
N ILE A 1 -44.53 -15.85 1.13
CA ILE A 1 -44.03 -16.57 2.34
C ILE A 1 -44.97 -16.30 3.48
N ARG A 2 -45.52 -17.39 4.08
CA ARG A 2 -46.42 -17.37 5.23
C ARG A 2 -45.70 -17.54 6.55
N ALA A 3 -44.67 -18.39 6.59
CA ALA A 3 -43.88 -18.64 7.77
C ALA A 3 -42.43 -18.88 7.43
N VAL A 4 -41.56 -18.48 8.34
CA VAL A 4 -40.13 -18.80 8.30
C VAL A 4 -39.71 -19.35 9.66
N THR A 5 -39.02 -20.49 9.64
CA THR A 5 -38.40 -21.09 10.82
C THR A 5 -36.92 -21.28 10.54
N VAL A 6 -36.08 -20.86 11.47
CA VAL A 6 -34.63 -21.05 11.41
C VAL A 6 -34.19 -21.86 12.63
N GLY A 7 -33.44 -22.90 12.38
CA GLY A 7 -32.89 -23.77 13.42
C GLY A 7 -31.42 -24.07 13.20
N VAL A 8 -30.74 -24.40 14.26
CA VAL A 8 -29.38 -24.90 14.27
C VAL A 8 -29.42 -26.40 14.52
N ARG A 9 -28.79 -27.16 13.63
CA ARG A 9 -28.64 -28.61 13.76
C ARG A 9 -27.25 -28.95 14.26
N LYS A 10 -27.19 -29.67 15.37
CA LYS A 10 -26.00 -30.26 15.93
C LYS A 10 -26.26 -31.70 16.36
N ASN A 11 -25.37 -32.62 16.01
CA ASN A 11 -25.50 -34.02 16.37
C ASN A 11 -26.91 -34.59 16.11
N ASN A 12 -27.46 -34.34 14.93
CA ASN A 12 -28.83 -34.75 14.52
C ASN A 12 -30.00 -34.09 15.28
N THR A 13 -29.73 -33.20 16.22
CA THR A 13 -30.79 -32.47 16.94
C THR A 13 -30.96 -31.10 16.32
N LEU A 14 -32.19 -30.74 15.93
CA LEU A 14 -32.56 -29.42 15.43
C LEU A 14 -33.04 -28.56 16.62
N ASN A 15 -32.35 -27.49 16.91
CA ASN A 15 -32.76 -26.45 17.87
C ASN A 15 -33.33 -25.26 17.10
N THR A 16 -34.61 -24.99 17.20
CA THR A 16 -35.27 -23.83 16.57
C THR A 16 -34.91 -22.56 17.33
N ILE A 17 -34.25 -21.63 16.64
CA ILE A 17 -33.81 -20.34 17.21
C ILE A 17 -34.69 -19.18 16.77
N PHE A 18 -35.48 -19.37 15.70
CA PHE A 18 -36.38 -18.35 15.19
C PHE A 18 -37.60 -19.01 14.55
N SER A 19 -38.80 -18.51 14.82
CA SER A 19 -40.00 -18.88 14.13
C SER A 19 -40.93 -17.68 14.06
N LYS A 20 -41.39 -17.37 12.84
CA LYS A 20 -42.28 -16.25 12.61
C LYS A 20 -43.35 -16.57 11.56
N HIS A 21 -44.59 -16.33 11.90
CA HIS A 21 -45.73 -16.30 10.98
C HIS A 21 -45.96 -14.85 10.52
N PHE A 22 -46.37 -14.69 9.25
CA PHE A 22 -46.65 -13.39 8.64
C PHE A 22 -48.14 -13.33 8.26
N GLU A 23 -48.79 -12.27 8.69
CA GLU A 23 -50.21 -12.00 8.36
C GLU A 23 -50.38 -11.69 6.86
N LYS A 24 -49.43 -10.95 6.28
CA LYS A 24 -49.39 -10.62 4.85
C LYS A 24 -48.40 -11.49 4.11
N TYR A 25 -48.84 -12.22 3.10
CA TYR A 25 -47.99 -13.09 2.31
C TYR A 25 -47.28 -12.28 1.21
N LEU A 26 -45.97 -12.31 1.20
CA LEU A 26 -45.12 -11.69 0.18
C LEU A 26 -44.26 -12.77 -0.48
N PRO A 27 -43.90 -12.59 -1.79
CA PRO A 27 -43.05 -13.53 -2.50
C PRO A 27 -41.64 -13.61 -1.91
N GLU A 28 -41.18 -12.52 -1.32
CA GLU A 28 -39.84 -12.38 -0.73
C GLU A 28 -39.91 -11.74 0.66
N ARG A 29 -39.03 -12.16 1.57
CA ARG A 29 -38.88 -11.64 2.93
C ARG A 29 -37.42 -11.65 3.37
N THR A 30 -36.99 -10.57 3.96
CA THR A 30 -35.73 -10.49 4.73
C THR A 30 -36.08 -10.62 6.21
N VAL A 31 -35.38 -11.50 6.93
CA VAL A 31 -35.48 -11.65 8.39
C VAL A 31 -34.09 -11.64 8.98
N GLU A 32 -33.94 -10.90 10.08
CA GLU A 32 -32.73 -10.91 10.91
C GLU A 32 -32.94 -11.89 12.05
N VAL A 33 -32.02 -12.83 12.21
CA VAL A 33 -32.10 -13.87 13.23
C VAL A 33 -30.87 -13.81 14.10
N PRO A 34 -30.99 -13.35 15.36
CA PRO A 34 -29.85 -13.31 16.26
C PRO A 34 -29.45 -14.74 16.66
N LEU A 35 -28.19 -15.08 16.45
CA LEU A 35 -27.64 -16.40 16.79
C LEU A 35 -27.26 -16.52 18.30
N ALA A 36 -27.26 -15.44 19.05
CA ALA A 36 -26.88 -15.42 20.45
C ALA A 36 -27.68 -16.42 21.34
N GLY A 37 -28.94 -16.68 21.01
CA GLY A 37 -29.78 -17.67 21.72
C GLY A 37 -29.57 -19.13 21.31
N ALA A 38 -28.74 -19.40 20.33
CA ALA A 38 -28.54 -20.76 19.77
C ALA A 38 -27.57 -21.64 20.56
N ASN A 39 -26.94 -21.14 21.63
CA ASN A 39 -25.89 -21.81 22.41
C ASN A 39 -24.83 -22.45 21.51
N LEU A 40 -24.38 -21.70 20.50
CA LEU A 40 -23.35 -22.14 19.58
C LEU A 40 -21.99 -22.13 20.29
N HIS A 41 -21.19 -23.13 20.01
CA HIS A 41 -19.78 -23.23 20.39
C HIS A 41 -18.93 -23.17 19.15
N GLU A 42 -17.66 -22.86 19.34
CA GLU A 42 -16.64 -22.90 18.27
C GLU A 42 -16.79 -24.17 17.42
N GLY A 43 -16.66 -24.02 16.09
CA GLY A 43 -16.68 -25.12 15.14
C GLY A 43 -17.89 -25.17 14.22
N ALA A 44 -18.04 -26.30 13.54
CA ALA A 44 -19.05 -26.49 12.51
C ALA A 44 -20.45 -26.72 13.09
N PHE A 45 -21.45 -26.18 12.41
CA PHE A 45 -22.87 -26.45 12.64
C PHE A 45 -23.66 -26.30 11.32
N ASP A 46 -24.85 -26.89 11.25
CA ASP A 46 -25.72 -26.71 10.11
C ASP A 46 -26.86 -25.75 10.48
N LEU A 47 -27.02 -24.72 9.65
CA LEU A 47 -28.18 -23.84 9.69
C LEU A 47 -29.28 -24.40 8.79
N GLU A 48 -30.45 -24.65 9.37
CA GLU A 48 -31.63 -25.11 8.62
C GLU A 48 -32.66 -23.99 8.56
N ILE A 49 -33.03 -23.60 7.34
CA ILE A 49 -34.07 -22.59 7.08
C ILE A 49 -35.24 -23.26 6.42
N ARG A 50 -36.42 -23.14 7.01
CA ARG A 50 -37.67 -23.58 6.45
C ARG A 50 -38.55 -22.40 6.11
N ALA A 51 -39.02 -22.33 4.88
CA ALA A 51 -39.97 -21.32 4.43
C ALA A 51 -41.24 -22.02 3.93
N THR A 52 -42.39 -21.61 4.45
CA THR A 52 -43.71 -22.14 4.07
C THR A 52 -44.49 -21.05 3.34
N ASP A 53 -45.09 -21.41 2.22
CA ASP A 53 -45.94 -20.51 1.43
C ASP A 53 -47.39 -20.45 1.99
N GLY A 54 -48.23 -19.62 1.37
CA GLY A 54 -49.64 -19.48 1.71
C GLY A 54 -50.59 -20.30 0.82
N SER A 55 -50.09 -21.33 0.12
CA SER A 55 -50.92 -22.13 -0.76
C SER A 55 -51.90 -23.05 0.00
N LEU A 56 -52.90 -23.57 -0.68
CA LEU A 56 -53.84 -24.57 -0.15
C LEU A 56 -53.30 -25.99 -0.11
N ALA A 57 -52.05 -26.22 -0.51
CA ALA A 57 -51.38 -27.51 -0.45
C ALA A 57 -51.39 -28.08 0.98
N GLY A 58 -51.44 -29.41 1.12
CA GLY A 58 -51.46 -30.08 2.42
C GLY A 58 -52.63 -29.69 3.32
N PHE A 59 -53.84 -29.59 2.76
CA PHE A 59 -55.06 -29.16 3.46
C PHE A 59 -54.95 -27.74 4.08
N GLY A 60 -54.30 -26.81 3.34
CA GLY A 60 -54.09 -25.41 3.76
C GLY A 60 -52.86 -25.18 4.64
N GLN A 61 -52.00 -26.18 4.77
CA GLN A 61 -50.72 -26.02 5.50
C GLN A 61 -49.62 -25.31 4.69
N GLY A 62 -49.76 -25.27 3.36
CA GLY A 62 -48.80 -24.66 2.43
C GLY A 62 -47.66 -25.60 2.03
N ASN A 63 -46.91 -25.23 1.00
CA ASN A 63 -45.67 -25.92 0.66
C ASN A 63 -44.51 -25.40 1.49
N THR A 64 -43.68 -26.31 1.98
CA THR A 64 -42.48 -25.96 2.75
C THR A 64 -41.26 -26.33 1.94
N ARG A 65 -40.34 -25.34 1.80
CA ARG A 65 -39.01 -25.57 1.28
C ARG A 65 -38.00 -25.46 2.43
N THR A 66 -37.13 -26.45 2.51
CA THR A 66 -36.05 -26.49 3.50
C THR A 66 -34.72 -26.30 2.79
N VAL A 67 -33.86 -25.42 3.33
CA VAL A 67 -32.51 -25.22 2.89
C VAL A 67 -31.59 -25.48 4.10
N GLN A 68 -30.55 -26.28 3.90
CA GLN A 68 -29.50 -26.51 4.89
C GLN A 68 -28.20 -25.91 4.40
N MET A 69 -27.48 -25.24 5.29
CA MET A 69 -26.22 -24.56 5.02
C MET A 69 -25.23 -24.96 6.10
N ALA A 70 -24.10 -25.55 5.69
CA ALA A 70 -22.99 -25.79 6.59
C ALA A 70 -22.35 -24.43 6.94
N MET A 71 -22.23 -24.17 8.22
CA MET A 71 -21.69 -22.95 8.79
C MET A 71 -20.59 -23.29 9.79
N ARG A 72 -19.70 -22.34 10.05
CA ARG A 72 -18.70 -22.43 11.11
C ARG A 72 -18.78 -21.19 11.98
N LEU A 73 -18.89 -21.37 13.28
CA LEU A 73 -18.67 -20.29 14.24
C LEU A 73 -17.18 -20.25 14.56
N ASP A 74 -16.61 -19.07 14.42
CA ASP A 74 -15.25 -18.77 14.77
C ASP A 74 -15.20 -17.42 15.50
N THR A 75 -14.80 -17.43 16.76
CA THR A 75 -14.70 -16.23 17.61
C THR A 75 -13.29 -16.02 18.13
N GLN A 76 -12.36 -16.87 17.69
CA GLN A 76 -10.98 -16.81 18.14
C GLN A 76 -10.10 -16.07 17.14
N PRO A 77 -9.45 -14.98 17.55
CA PRO A 77 -8.59 -14.26 16.63
C PRO A 77 -7.31 -15.05 16.31
N PRO A 78 -6.75 -14.89 15.10
CA PRO A 78 -5.56 -15.58 14.64
C PRO A 78 -4.33 -15.23 15.50
N ARG A 79 -3.37 -16.16 15.61
CA ARG A 79 -2.12 -15.94 16.35
C ARG A 79 -0.99 -15.63 15.37
N ILE A 80 -0.28 -14.54 15.65
CA ILE A 80 0.87 -14.10 14.85
C ILE A 80 2.16 -14.49 15.57
N SER A 81 3.07 -15.14 14.84
CA SER A 81 4.40 -15.48 15.33
C SER A 81 5.48 -14.82 14.48
N VAL A 82 6.18 -13.84 15.02
CA VAL A 82 7.29 -13.14 14.35
C VAL A 82 8.50 -14.07 14.27
N LYS A 83 8.98 -14.35 13.06
CA LYS A 83 10.15 -15.22 12.80
C LYS A 83 11.45 -14.43 12.74
N THR A 84 11.40 -13.24 12.18
CA THR A 84 12.57 -12.35 12.06
C THR A 84 12.17 -10.95 12.47
N LEU A 85 12.83 -10.43 13.51
CA LEU A 85 12.61 -9.06 13.95
C LEU A 85 13.08 -8.06 12.88
N PRO A 86 12.39 -6.93 12.74
CA PRO A 86 12.83 -5.86 11.84
C PRO A 86 14.27 -5.42 12.13
N PRO A 87 15.03 -5.04 11.10
CA PRO A 87 16.36 -4.47 11.28
C PRO A 87 16.28 -3.11 11.99
N ASN A 88 17.45 -2.57 12.33
CA ASN A 88 17.57 -1.17 12.73
C ASN A 88 17.16 -0.28 11.55
N VAL A 89 16.17 0.57 11.75
CA VAL A 89 15.65 1.44 10.70
C VAL A 89 15.92 2.91 11.03
N ARG A 90 16.29 3.70 10.02
CA ARG A 90 16.47 5.15 10.15
C ARG A 90 15.28 5.88 9.57
N ARG A 91 14.96 7.05 10.13
CA ARG A 91 13.89 7.93 9.66
C ARG A 91 13.96 8.15 8.14
N GLY A 92 12.85 7.94 7.45
CA GLY A 92 12.78 7.97 5.99
C GLY A 92 13.26 6.69 5.30
N GLY A 93 13.61 5.64 6.03
CA GLY A 93 14.02 4.34 5.50
C GLY A 93 12.90 3.32 5.46
N ALA A 94 13.26 2.04 5.35
CA ALA A 94 12.34 0.92 5.33
C ALA A 94 12.83 -0.24 6.19
N ALA A 95 11.90 -1.08 6.61
CA ALA A 95 12.17 -2.31 7.35
C ALA A 95 11.44 -3.49 6.73
N VAL A 96 11.84 -4.70 7.12
CA VAL A 96 11.19 -5.95 6.73
C VAL A 96 10.93 -6.80 7.97
N VAL A 97 9.79 -7.49 7.98
CA VAL A 97 9.47 -8.52 8.96
C VAL A 97 9.02 -9.79 8.25
N ARG A 98 9.40 -10.95 8.80
CA ARG A 98 8.87 -12.26 8.40
C ARG A 98 8.13 -12.86 9.58
N TYR A 99 6.93 -13.38 9.35
CA TYR A 99 6.05 -13.91 10.38
C TYR A 99 5.17 -15.04 9.82
N THR A 100 4.53 -15.78 10.71
CA THR A 100 3.51 -16.78 10.37
C THR A 100 2.22 -16.44 11.10
N VAL A 101 1.10 -16.84 10.51
CA VAL A 101 -0.22 -16.87 11.15
C VAL A 101 -0.67 -18.32 11.20
N ASP A 102 -1.31 -18.73 12.30
CA ASP A 102 -1.64 -20.13 12.58
C ASP A 102 -2.88 -20.64 11.85
N GLU A 103 -3.58 -19.75 11.13
CA GLU A 103 -4.77 -20.06 10.35
C GLU A 103 -4.86 -19.22 9.08
N ASP A 104 -5.86 -19.49 8.23
CA ASP A 104 -6.14 -18.72 7.03
C ASP A 104 -6.70 -17.35 7.38
N VAL A 105 -6.19 -16.32 6.73
CA VAL A 105 -6.55 -14.92 6.98
C VAL A 105 -7.05 -14.24 5.72
N SER A 106 -7.98 -13.29 5.88
CA SER A 106 -8.43 -12.40 4.82
C SER A 106 -7.40 -11.33 4.50
N ASP A 107 -6.67 -10.86 5.53
CA ASP A 107 -5.55 -9.93 5.40
C ASP A 107 -4.58 -10.08 6.58
N SER A 108 -3.32 -9.76 6.33
CA SER A 108 -2.33 -9.55 7.38
C SER A 108 -1.24 -8.61 6.91
N GLY A 109 -0.56 -7.93 7.85
CA GLY A 109 0.47 -6.95 7.52
C GLY A 109 0.94 -6.15 8.71
N VAL A 110 1.52 -4.99 8.41
CA VAL A 110 2.02 -4.04 9.41
C VAL A 110 1.24 -2.73 9.33
N LEU A 111 0.81 -2.25 10.47
CA LEU A 111 0.26 -0.92 10.65
C LEU A 111 1.38 0.03 11.09
N VAL A 112 1.55 1.14 10.38
CA VAL A 112 2.44 2.24 10.74
C VAL A 112 1.59 3.48 10.97
N ALA A 113 1.39 3.86 12.22
CA ALA A 113 0.48 4.96 12.60
C ALA A 113 -0.92 4.83 11.95
N GLY A 114 -1.46 3.62 11.92
CA GLY A 114 -2.76 3.33 11.30
C GLY A 114 -2.73 3.11 9.78
N TYR A 115 -1.63 3.40 9.09
CA TYR A 115 -1.48 3.05 7.68
C TYR A 115 -1.14 1.58 7.52
N PHE A 116 -2.03 0.82 6.85
CA PHE A 116 -1.85 -0.60 6.63
C PHE A 116 -0.94 -0.88 5.43
N VAL A 117 0.08 -1.70 5.67
CA VAL A 117 0.99 -2.23 4.65
C VAL A 117 0.84 -3.73 4.61
N PRO A 118 0.40 -4.32 3.50
CA PRO A 118 0.11 -5.74 3.42
C PRO A 118 1.37 -6.60 3.54
N GLY A 119 1.24 -7.73 4.21
CA GLY A 119 2.18 -8.83 4.15
C GLY A 119 1.82 -9.80 3.02
N TYR A 120 2.83 -10.40 2.41
CA TYR A 120 2.66 -11.30 1.25
C TYR A 120 3.03 -12.72 1.64
N GLN A 121 2.05 -13.64 1.51
CA GLN A 121 2.26 -15.05 1.84
C GLN A 121 3.26 -15.69 0.88
N GLN A 122 4.19 -16.44 1.44
CA GLN A 122 5.22 -17.18 0.72
C GLN A 122 4.84 -18.65 0.60
N LYS A 123 5.55 -19.40 -0.25
CA LYS A 123 5.27 -20.82 -0.51
C LYS A 123 5.37 -21.71 0.74
N ASP A 124 6.13 -21.31 1.74
CA ASP A 124 6.30 -22.00 3.02
C ASP A 124 5.24 -21.62 4.07
N GLY A 125 4.23 -20.84 3.68
CA GLY A 125 3.17 -20.36 4.57
C GLY A 125 3.55 -19.14 5.41
N SER A 126 4.82 -18.70 5.42
CA SER A 126 5.20 -17.45 6.08
C SER A 126 4.76 -16.23 5.29
N TYR A 127 4.68 -15.08 5.96
CA TYR A 127 4.44 -13.77 5.35
C TYR A 127 5.69 -12.92 5.41
N ILE A 128 5.94 -12.17 4.35
CA ILE A 128 6.97 -11.12 4.31
C ILE A 128 6.27 -9.78 4.12
N CYS A 129 6.59 -8.80 4.96
CA CYS A 129 6.11 -7.45 4.84
C CYS A 129 7.28 -6.46 4.89
N PHE A 130 7.47 -5.70 3.80
CA PHE A 130 8.27 -4.48 3.80
C PHE A 130 7.38 -3.33 4.26
N PHE A 131 7.85 -2.49 5.19
CA PHE A 131 7.08 -1.35 5.67
C PHE A 131 7.95 -0.11 5.84
N PRO A 132 7.39 1.10 5.58
CA PRO A 132 8.16 2.34 5.60
C PRO A 132 8.36 2.87 7.02
N TYR A 133 9.42 3.65 7.21
CA TYR A 133 9.53 4.59 8.31
C TYR A 133 9.36 6.01 7.73
N PRO A 134 8.19 6.66 7.90
CA PRO A 134 7.91 7.96 7.31
C PRO A 134 8.94 9.02 7.74
N TYR A 135 9.40 9.83 6.79
CA TYR A 135 10.37 10.90 7.06
C TYR A 135 9.82 12.00 7.98
N THR A 136 8.50 12.14 8.07
CA THR A 136 7.82 13.13 8.93
C THR A 136 7.73 12.71 10.38
N MET A 137 7.91 11.44 10.71
CA MET A 137 7.63 10.89 12.02
C MET A 137 8.90 10.78 12.89
N PRO A 138 8.91 11.35 14.11
CA PRO A 138 10.02 11.17 15.05
C PRO A 138 10.20 9.71 15.49
N ALA A 139 11.45 9.31 15.82
CA ALA A 139 11.77 7.92 16.19
C ALA A 139 10.98 7.43 17.43
N ARG A 140 10.73 8.30 18.39
CA ARG A 140 9.93 7.96 19.59
C ARG A 140 8.50 7.60 19.23
N GLU A 141 7.90 8.35 18.33
CA GLU A 141 6.54 8.11 17.86
C GLU A 141 6.47 6.84 17.02
N TYR A 142 7.39 6.69 16.05
CA TYR A 142 7.45 5.51 15.20
C TYR A 142 7.56 4.21 16.00
N LYS A 143 8.46 4.12 16.97
CA LYS A 143 8.62 2.93 17.83
C LYS A 143 7.32 2.51 18.54
N ASN A 144 6.42 3.46 18.78
CA ASN A 144 5.17 3.24 19.50
C ASN A 144 3.97 3.02 18.57
N SER A 145 4.11 3.28 17.27
CA SER A 145 3.03 3.26 16.29
C SER A 145 3.10 2.08 15.30
N VAL A 146 4.10 1.19 15.45
CA VAL A 146 4.24 0.03 14.57
C VAL A 146 3.60 -1.19 15.21
N GLU A 147 2.57 -1.72 14.54
CA GLU A 147 1.86 -2.92 14.97
C GLU A 147 1.84 -3.94 13.84
N ILE A 148 1.86 -5.23 14.17
CA ILE A 148 1.55 -6.31 13.25
C ILE A 148 0.11 -6.75 13.46
N THR A 149 -0.61 -7.02 12.38
CA THR A 149 -2.04 -7.36 12.43
C THR A 149 -2.37 -8.52 11.49
N ALA A 150 -3.40 -9.27 11.84
CA ALA A 150 -4.03 -10.26 10.98
C ALA A 150 -5.53 -10.31 11.26
N THR A 151 -6.32 -10.52 10.21
CA THR A 151 -7.77 -10.70 10.27
C THR A 151 -8.09 -12.06 9.66
N ASP A 152 -8.79 -12.93 10.39
CA ASP A 152 -9.21 -14.23 9.88
C ASP A 152 -10.38 -14.11 8.89
N LEU A 153 -10.86 -15.24 8.38
CA LEU A 153 -12.00 -15.29 7.46
C LEU A 153 -13.34 -15.01 8.15
N ALA A 154 -13.41 -15.09 9.47
CA ALA A 154 -14.59 -14.78 10.27
C ALA A 154 -14.66 -13.30 10.68
N GLY A 155 -13.57 -12.55 10.48
CA GLY A 155 -13.45 -11.14 10.82
C GLY A 155 -12.87 -10.89 12.22
N ASN A 156 -12.35 -11.91 12.93
CA ASN A 156 -11.65 -11.70 14.18
C ASN A 156 -10.25 -11.13 13.92
N VAL A 157 -9.84 -10.16 14.73
CA VAL A 157 -8.62 -9.38 14.49
C VAL A 157 -7.64 -9.54 15.63
N THR A 158 -6.40 -9.87 15.29
CA THR A 158 -5.25 -9.74 16.19
C THR A 158 -4.43 -8.52 15.82
N LYS A 159 -4.06 -7.71 16.82
CA LYS A 159 -3.07 -6.65 16.72
C LYS A 159 -2.05 -6.81 17.83
N SER A 160 -0.79 -6.73 17.47
CA SER A 160 0.32 -6.83 18.41
C SER A 160 1.39 -5.80 18.08
N ARG A 161 1.97 -5.18 19.10
CA ARG A 161 3.06 -4.23 18.91
C ARG A 161 4.26 -4.94 18.30
N LEU A 162 4.80 -4.39 17.21
CA LEU A 162 6.03 -4.86 16.60
C LEU A 162 7.21 -4.05 17.14
N THR A 163 8.15 -4.74 17.79
CA THR A 163 9.36 -4.08 18.31
C THR A 163 10.29 -3.68 17.17
N VAL A 164 10.55 -2.39 17.01
CA VAL A 164 11.45 -1.83 16.00
C VAL A 164 12.52 -0.95 16.67
N MET A 165 13.76 -1.08 16.23
CA MET A 165 14.86 -0.20 16.62
C MET A 165 14.98 0.95 15.62
N ALA A 166 14.35 2.08 15.96
CA ALA A 166 14.27 3.25 15.09
C ALA A 166 15.22 4.35 15.54
N TYR A 167 15.89 4.97 14.56
CA TYR A 167 16.87 6.04 14.75
C TYR A 167 16.50 7.28 13.95
N GLU A 168 16.83 8.45 14.49
CA GLU A 168 16.68 9.71 13.79
C GLU A 168 17.63 9.80 12.59
N ARG A 169 17.23 10.59 11.61
CA ARG A 169 18.04 11.08 10.50
C ARG A 169 17.74 12.54 10.31
N THR A 170 18.78 13.35 10.20
CA THR A 170 18.66 14.77 9.85
C THR A 170 18.62 14.90 8.33
N PHE A 171 17.69 15.69 7.83
CA PHE A 171 17.57 16.04 6.42
C PHE A 171 18.04 17.48 6.20
N LYS A 172 18.52 17.79 4.98
CA LYS A 172 18.89 19.15 4.61
C LYS A 172 17.65 20.04 4.59
N SER A 173 17.89 21.32 4.82
CA SER A 173 16.88 22.36 4.76
C SER A 173 17.43 23.54 3.97
N ASP A 174 16.68 23.96 2.95
CA ASP A 174 17.05 25.06 2.06
C ASP A 174 15.91 26.07 1.98
N SER A 175 16.27 27.36 1.86
CA SER A 175 15.31 28.45 1.64
C SER A 175 15.52 29.02 0.24
N LEU A 176 14.46 29.03 -0.56
CA LEU A 176 14.49 29.41 -1.97
C LEU A 176 13.61 30.64 -2.19
N GLU A 177 14.16 31.69 -2.81
CA GLU A 177 13.39 32.86 -3.23
C GLU A 177 12.77 32.60 -4.62
N LEU A 178 11.46 32.71 -4.72
CA LEU A 178 10.71 32.54 -5.96
C LEU A 178 10.71 33.88 -6.72
N SER A 179 11.29 33.90 -7.91
CA SER A 179 11.22 35.07 -8.80
C SER A 179 9.98 35.03 -9.69
N ASP A 180 9.51 36.20 -10.15
CA ASP A 180 8.39 36.29 -11.09
C ASP A 180 8.65 35.49 -12.37
N ASN A 181 9.87 35.54 -12.90
CA ASN A 181 10.27 34.76 -14.07
C ASN A 181 10.16 33.25 -13.84
N PHE A 182 10.54 32.79 -12.65
CA PHE A 182 10.37 31.39 -12.28
C PHE A 182 8.88 31.01 -12.21
N LEU A 183 8.06 31.81 -11.53
CA LEU A 183 6.62 31.57 -11.38
C LEU A 183 5.91 31.56 -12.73
N MET A 184 6.23 32.51 -13.63
CA MET A 184 5.70 32.53 -15.00
C MET A 184 6.16 31.31 -15.81
N SER A 185 7.40 30.85 -15.65
CA SER A 185 7.91 29.65 -16.30
C SER A 185 7.15 28.38 -15.85
N VAL A 186 6.88 28.27 -14.54
CA VAL A 186 6.05 27.17 -14.00
C VAL A 186 4.65 27.23 -14.57
N GLN A 187 4.01 28.39 -14.53
CA GLN A 187 2.67 28.58 -15.05
C GLN A 187 2.59 28.20 -16.53
N ASN A 188 3.47 28.75 -17.39
CA ASN A 188 3.49 28.42 -18.82
C ASN A 188 3.64 26.92 -19.10
N LYS A 189 4.41 26.22 -18.28
CA LYS A 189 4.69 24.80 -18.44
C LYS A 189 3.58 23.90 -17.89
N LEU A 190 2.99 24.26 -16.75
CA LEU A 190 2.14 23.39 -15.96
C LEU A 190 0.74 23.95 -15.70
N GLN A 191 0.31 24.99 -16.44
CA GLN A 191 -1.03 25.57 -16.30
C GLN A 191 -2.14 24.54 -16.47
N HIS A 192 -1.92 23.51 -17.28
CA HIS A 192 -2.88 22.43 -17.49
C HIS A 192 -3.17 21.62 -16.21
N LEU A 193 -2.28 21.64 -15.21
CA LEU A 193 -2.48 21.03 -13.89
C LEU A 193 -3.28 21.92 -12.92
N ALA A 194 -3.42 23.20 -13.24
CA ALA A 194 -4.14 24.20 -12.44
C ALA A 194 -4.94 25.16 -13.32
N PRO A 195 -5.84 24.65 -14.22
CA PRO A 195 -6.46 25.46 -15.27
C PRO A 195 -7.34 26.61 -14.73
N GLN A 196 -7.84 26.49 -13.50
CA GLN A 196 -8.68 27.50 -12.84
C GLN A 196 -7.89 28.60 -12.13
N VAL A 197 -6.54 28.52 -12.07
CA VAL A 197 -5.69 29.45 -11.32
C VAL A 197 -4.92 30.35 -12.26
N ALA A 198 -5.27 31.64 -12.30
CA ALA A 198 -4.67 32.59 -13.25
C ALA A 198 -3.40 33.29 -12.73
N ASN A 199 -3.27 33.46 -11.41
CA ASN A 199 -2.10 34.11 -10.82
C ASN A 199 -0.91 33.14 -10.78
N PRO A 200 0.32 33.54 -11.23
CA PRO A 200 1.48 32.66 -11.28
C PRO A 200 1.90 32.09 -9.91
N LEU A 201 1.86 32.88 -8.84
CA LEU A 201 2.19 32.42 -7.49
C LEU A 201 1.16 31.41 -7.00
N ASP A 202 -0.13 31.71 -7.16
CA ASP A 202 -1.20 30.81 -6.73
C ASP A 202 -1.18 29.51 -7.54
N CYS A 203 -0.86 29.58 -8.85
CA CYS A 203 -0.65 28.43 -9.72
C CYS A 203 0.47 27.53 -9.20
N TYR A 204 1.63 28.12 -8.86
CA TYR A 204 2.74 27.38 -8.26
C TYR A 204 2.33 26.71 -6.93
N LEU A 205 1.70 27.46 -6.04
CA LEU A 205 1.27 26.95 -4.72
C LEU A 205 0.22 25.84 -4.85
N TYR A 206 -0.72 25.99 -5.79
CA TYR A 206 -1.70 24.94 -6.08
C TYR A 206 -1.02 23.66 -6.55
N ILE A 207 -0.08 23.78 -7.50
CA ILE A 207 0.69 22.62 -8.01
C ILE A 207 1.52 21.99 -6.89
N ASN A 208 2.23 22.80 -6.12
CA ASN A 208 3.09 22.32 -5.03
C ASN A 208 2.30 21.61 -3.91
N ASN A 209 1.09 22.04 -3.61
CA ASN A 209 0.29 21.50 -2.51
C ASN A 209 -0.74 20.47 -3.01
N ASN A 210 -1.68 20.88 -3.87
CA ASN A 210 -2.82 20.06 -4.27
C ASN A 210 -2.44 18.96 -5.26
N VAL A 211 -1.70 19.31 -6.33
CA VAL A 211 -1.27 18.32 -7.32
C VAL A 211 -0.29 17.33 -6.69
N ARG A 212 0.66 17.79 -5.87
CA ARG A 212 1.59 16.92 -5.15
C ARG A 212 0.85 15.94 -4.23
N ALA A 213 -0.15 16.40 -3.48
CA ALA A 213 -0.96 15.54 -2.62
C ALA A 213 -1.75 14.50 -3.42
N ALA A 214 -2.34 14.89 -4.55
CA ALA A 214 -3.03 13.99 -5.46
C ALA A 214 -2.08 12.95 -6.07
N ASN A 215 -0.86 13.36 -6.45
CA ASN A 215 0.15 12.44 -6.96
C ASN A 215 0.58 11.41 -5.90
N ALA A 216 0.77 11.83 -4.65
CA ALA A 216 1.08 10.90 -3.56
C ALA A 216 -0.05 9.87 -3.36
N GLN A 217 -1.32 10.28 -3.47
CA GLN A 217 -2.45 9.35 -3.43
C GLN A 217 -2.43 8.37 -4.60
N THR A 218 -2.14 8.84 -5.81
CA THR A 218 -2.01 7.98 -7.01
C THR A 218 -0.87 6.96 -6.83
N LEU A 219 0.27 7.36 -6.28
CA LEU A 219 1.39 6.44 -6.01
C LEU A 219 1.02 5.38 -4.98
N ARG A 220 0.21 5.70 -3.97
CA ARG A 220 -0.33 4.71 -3.03
C ARG A 220 -1.22 3.68 -3.71
N GLU A 221 -2.07 4.11 -4.65
CA GLU A 221 -2.91 3.18 -5.42
C GLU A 221 -2.07 2.29 -6.35
N ILE A 222 -1.08 2.87 -7.05
CA ILE A 222 -0.11 2.11 -7.85
C ILE A 222 0.62 1.08 -6.96
N GLY A 223 0.99 1.46 -5.74
CA GLY A 223 1.67 0.62 -4.76
C GLY A 223 0.93 -0.67 -4.38
N LYS A 224 -0.37 -0.73 -4.60
CA LYS A 224 -1.19 -1.92 -4.36
C LYS A 224 -1.03 -2.99 -5.46
N ASN A 225 -0.58 -2.60 -6.67
CA ASN A 225 -0.40 -3.52 -7.80
C ASN A 225 1.01 -4.14 -7.78
N THR A 226 1.24 -5.09 -6.90
CA THR A 226 2.54 -5.72 -6.67
C THR A 226 2.46 -7.24 -6.71
N ALA A 227 3.55 -7.88 -7.10
CA ALA A 227 3.70 -9.33 -7.04
C ALA A 227 3.93 -9.79 -5.59
N ALA A 228 3.35 -10.95 -5.22
CA ALA A 228 3.55 -11.55 -3.90
C ALA A 228 4.94 -12.19 -3.71
N ALA A 229 5.78 -12.19 -4.73
CA ALA A 229 7.13 -12.75 -4.70
C ALA A 229 8.17 -11.66 -5.01
N MET A 230 9.37 -11.79 -4.47
CA MET A 230 10.51 -10.93 -4.78
C MET A 230 10.95 -11.11 -6.25
N LEU A 231 10.98 -10.03 -7.02
CA LEU A 231 11.34 -10.01 -8.44
C LEU A 231 12.75 -9.45 -8.70
N TRP A 232 13.48 -9.07 -7.68
CA TRP A 232 14.77 -8.40 -7.73
C TRP A 232 15.86 -9.17 -7.00
N SER A 233 17.12 -8.80 -7.22
CA SER A 233 18.26 -9.34 -6.48
C SER A 233 19.38 -8.31 -6.34
N GLY A 234 20.10 -8.36 -5.21
CA GLY A 234 21.23 -7.47 -4.90
C GLY A 234 20.86 -5.99 -4.88
N ALA A 235 21.84 -5.11 -4.89
CA ALA A 235 21.62 -3.66 -4.82
C ALA A 235 20.97 -3.12 -6.10
N PHE A 236 20.20 -2.04 -5.95
CA PHE A 236 19.66 -1.28 -7.08
C PHE A 236 20.76 -0.49 -7.76
N ALA A 237 20.69 -0.34 -9.08
CA ALA A 237 21.64 0.44 -9.84
C ALA A 237 21.27 1.92 -9.80
N ARG A 238 22.28 2.77 -9.65
CA ARG A 238 22.15 4.21 -9.82
C ARG A 238 22.27 4.58 -11.29
N LEU A 239 21.68 5.71 -11.71
CA LEU A 239 21.90 6.29 -13.04
C LEU A 239 23.40 6.41 -13.32
N PRO A 240 23.92 5.81 -14.41
CA PRO A 240 25.36 5.86 -14.71
C PRO A 240 25.90 7.28 -14.88
N ARG A 241 27.14 7.49 -14.43
CA ARG A 241 27.84 8.79 -14.55
C ARG A 241 27.04 9.98 -14.04
N SER A 242 26.19 9.78 -13.01
CA SER A 242 25.36 10.83 -12.46
C SER A 242 25.94 11.45 -11.18
N ALA A 243 25.69 12.76 -11.00
CA ALA A 243 25.92 13.48 -9.76
C ALA A 243 24.60 13.70 -9.03
N ALA A 244 24.59 13.48 -7.69
CA ALA A 244 23.43 13.82 -6.87
C ALA A 244 23.31 15.35 -6.75
N ARG A 245 22.10 15.87 -7.00
CA ARG A 245 21.77 17.31 -6.88
C ARG A 245 20.88 17.61 -5.70
N ALA A 246 19.90 16.72 -5.43
CA ALA A 246 19.04 16.81 -4.27
C ALA A 246 18.87 15.42 -3.65
N GLY A 247 18.72 15.40 -2.32
CA GLY A 247 18.55 14.19 -1.53
C GLY A 247 17.12 13.95 -1.13
N PHE A 248 16.87 12.74 -0.60
CA PHE A 248 15.57 12.36 -0.06
C PHE A 248 15.26 13.16 1.21
N ALA A 249 14.03 13.65 1.30
CA ALA A 249 13.48 14.48 2.37
C ALA A 249 14.21 15.82 2.58
N ASP A 250 14.95 16.34 1.58
CA ASP A 250 15.42 17.71 1.59
C ASP A 250 14.21 18.64 1.75
N HIS A 251 14.18 19.43 2.82
CA HIS A 251 13.09 20.34 3.17
C HIS A 251 13.32 21.70 2.52
N ARG A 252 12.43 22.14 1.66
CA ARG A 252 12.52 23.39 0.90
C ARG A 252 11.46 24.37 1.39
N PHE A 253 11.90 25.52 1.89
CA PHE A 253 11.06 26.67 2.19
C PHE A 253 11.04 27.62 0.99
N TYR A 254 9.88 28.09 0.60
CA TYR A 254 9.68 28.98 -0.54
C TYR A 254 9.31 30.37 -0.04
N ASN A 255 10.14 31.36 -0.38
CA ASN A 255 9.85 32.75 -0.11
C ASN A 255 9.49 33.47 -1.41
N TYR A 256 8.63 34.43 -1.30
CA TYR A 256 8.27 35.35 -2.37
C TYR A 256 8.18 36.75 -1.81
N GLN A 257 8.95 37.70 -2.38
CA GLN A 257 9.05 39.08 -1.89
C GLN A 257 9.37 39.16 -0.38
N GLY A 258 10.30 38.30 0.07
CA GLY A 258 10.76 38.24 1.46
C GLY A 258 9.78 37.60 2.44
N LYS A 259 8.67 37.00 2.01
CA LYS A 259 7.69 36.31 2.84
C LYS A 259 7.68 34.81 2.55
N LEU A 260 7.62 33.99 3.60
CA LEU A 260 7.41 32.54 3.46
C LEU A 260 6.00 32.29 2.89
N VAL A 261 5.92 31.63 1.74
CA VAL A 261 4.65 31.35 1.01
C VAL A 261 4.34 29.86 0.92
N GLY A 262 5.31 28.98 1.16
CA GLY A 262 5.09 27.55 1.12
C GLY A 262 6.33 26.75 1.44
N GLU A 263 6.14 25.45 1.50
CA GLU A 263 7.21 24.48 1.75
C GLU A 263 6.97 23.17 0.98
N SER A 264 8.00 22.35 0.82
CA SER A 264 7.87 20.99 0.35
C SER A 264 9.04 20.10 0.78
N TYR A 265 8.85 18.81 0.67
CA TYR A 265 9.91 17.82 0.83
C TYR A 265 10.21 17.16 -0.51
N HIS A 266 11.49 16.93 -0.77
CA HIS A 266 11.97 16.24 -1.95
C HIS A 266 12.00 14.73 -1.70
N LEU A 267 11.09 13.95 -2.33
CA LEU A 267 10.87 12.55 -1.99
C LEU A 267 11.55 11.58 -2.95
N GLY A 268 12.82 11.84 -3.26
CA GLY A 268 13.64 10.99 -4.10
C GLY A 268 15.09 11.50 -4.19
N PHE A 269 15.78 11.09 -5.22
CA PHE A 269 17.12 11.56 -5.60
C PHE A 269 17.07 12.22 -6.96
N ASP A 270 17.53 13.46 -7.05
CA ASP A 270 17.79 14.11 -8.33
C ASP A 270 19.20 13.75 -8.79
N LEU A 271 19.28 13.04 -9.89
CA LEU A 271 20.51 12.53 -10.49
C LEU A 271 20.74 13.21 -11.84
N ALA A 272 21.70 14.14 -11.89
CA ALA A 272 22.09 14.81 -13.12
C ALA A 272 23.22 14.03 -13.82
N SER A 273 23.04 13.75 -15.10
CA SER A 273 24.03 13.13 -15.98
C SER A 273 24.23 14.02 -17.24
N VAL A 274 24.59 13.42 -18.37
CA VAL A 274 24.52 14.11 -19.65
C VAL A 274 23.06 14.38 -20.02
N ARG A 275 22.82 15.37 -20.88
CA ARG A 275 21.48 15.67 -21.37
C ARG A 275 20.93 14.46 -22.13
N ASN A 276 19.66 14.13 -21.89
CA ASN A 276 18.95 13.02 -22.52
C ASN A 276 19.69 11.67 -22.33
N ALA A 277 20.17 11.44 -21.10
CA ALA A 277 20.88 10.21 -20.75
C ALA A 277 19.93 9.01 -20.74
N GLU A 278 20.42 7.86 -21.17
CA GLU A 278 19.68 6.59 -21.01
C GLU A 278 19.42 6.31 -19.54
N VAL A 279 18.18 5.95 -19.23
CA VAL A 279 17.74 5.57 -17.89
C VAL A 279 17.58 4.05 -17.84
N PRO A 280 18.48 3.33 -17.15
CA PRO A 280 18.33 1.91 -16.96
C PRO A 280 17.36 1.58 -15.82
N ALA A 281 16.66 0.46 -15.92
CA ALA A 281 15.95 -0.14 -14.80
C ALA A 281 16.93 -0.44 -13.65
N ALA A 282 16.69 0.12 -12.47
CA ALA A 282 17.60 -0.01 -11.33
C ALA A 282 17.70 -1.44 -10.81
N ASN A 283 16.64 -2.24 -10.98
CA ASN A 283 16.64 -3.69 -10.74
C ASN A 283 15.58 -4.36 -11.62
N SER A 284 15.57 -5.69 -11.65
CA SER A 284 14.57 -6.47 -12.37
C SER A 284 13.20 -6.31 -11.75
N GLY A 285 12.14 -6.36 -12.57
CA GLY A 285 10.77 -6.20 -12.10
C GLY A 285 9.76 -6.14 -13.27
N ARG A 286 8.56 -5.71 -12.95
CA ARG A 286 7.46 -5.53 -13.91
C ARG A 286 7.00 -4.08 -13.91
N VAL A 287 6.86 -3.49 -15.09
CA VAL A 287 6.34 -2.14 -15.25
C VAL A 287 4.87 -2.10 -14.85
N VAL A 288 4.51 -1.26 -13.88
CA VAL A 288 3.13 -1.13 -13.37
C VAL A 288 2.49 0.21 -13.67
N PHE A 289 3.29 1.20 -14.08
CA PHE A 289 2.79 2.50 -14.53
C PHE A 289 3.74 3.11 -15.57
N THR A 290 3.16 3.73 -16.60
CA THR A 290 3.85 4.60 -17.55
C THR A 290 2.93 5.74 -17.95
N GLY A 291 3.44 6.97 -18.01
CA GLY A 291 2.68 8.14 -18.46
C GLY A 291 2.95 9.38 -17.64
N GLU A 292 2.19 10.43 -17.88
CA GLU A 292 2.29 11.68 -17.16
C GLU A 292 1.61 11.59 -15.78
N LEU A 293 2.30 12.04 -14.73
CA LEU A 293 1.77 12.16 -13.38
C LEU A 293 2.17 13.51 -12.76
N GLY A 294 1.41 14.54 -13.04
CA GLY A 294 1.48 15.86 -12.43
C GLY A 294 2.89 16.41 -12.24
N ILE A 295 3.34 16.58 -10.99
CA ILE A 295 4.69 17.11 -10.68
C ILE A 295 5.83 16.21 -11.17
N TYR A 296 5.61 14.91 -11.30
CA TYR A 296 6.61 13.95 -11.76
C TYR A 296 6.81 14.00 -13.28
N GLY A 297 5.88 14.63 -14.06
CA GLY A 297 5.91 14.60 -15.51
C GLY A 297 5.81 13.17 -16.05
N ASN A 298 6.52 12.86 -17.12
CA ASN A 298 6.60 11.50 -17.63
C ASN A 298 7.29 10.60 -16.63
N LEU A 299 6.58 9.55 -16.22
CA LEU A 299 6.93 8.66 -15.12
C LEU A 299 6.86 7.20 -15.57
N VAL A 300 7.83 6.40 -15.14
CA VAL A 300 7.79 4.94 -15.15
C VAL A 300 7.86 4.46 -13.69
N VAL A 301 7.01 3.49 -13.32
CA VAL A 301 7.08 2.78 -12.04
C VAL A 301 7.26 1.29 -12.31
N ILE A 302 8.25 0.70 -11.65
CA ILE A 302 8.58 -0.73 -11.75
C ILE A 302 8.28 -1.39 -10.40
N ASP A 303 7.44 -2.42 -10.42
CA ASP A 303 7.18 -3.31 -9.30
C ASP A 303 8.30 -4.35 -9.19
N HIS A 304 8.90 -4.43 -8.01
CA HIS A 304 9.92 -5.41 -7.65
C HIS A 304 9.37 -6.53 -6.76
N GLY A 305 8.06 -6.53 -6.52
CA GLY A 305 7.36 -7.46 -5.65
C GLY A 305 7.38 -7.08 -4.19
N LEU A 306 6.46 -7.67 -3.43
CA LEU A 306 6.31 -7.48 -1.99
C LEU A 306 6.07 -6.01 -1.58
N GLY A 307 5.44 -5.21 -2.45
CA GLY A 307 5.17 -3.79 -2.22
C GLY A 307 6.36 -2.86 -2.42
N LEU A 308 7.49 -3.38 -2.92
CA LEU A 308 8.68 -2.58 -3.25
C LEU A 308 8.62 -2.12 -4.70
N MET A 309 8.76 -0.81 -4.94
CA MET A 309 8.77 -0.24 -6.29
C MET A 309 9.87 0.79 -6.46
N SER A 310 10.34 0.97 -7.69
CA SER A 310 11.16 2.12 -8.08
C SER A 310 10.41 3.02 -9.05
N LEU A 311 10.60 4.32 -8.92
CA LEU A 311 10.02 5.32 -9.80
C LEU A 311 11.11 6.13 -10.50
N TYR A 312 10.84 6.50 -11.76
CA TYR A 312 11.74 7.22 -12.66
C TYR A 312 10.94 8.34 -13.30
N SER A 313 11.24 9.59 -12.97
CA SER A 313 10.43 10.72 -13.42
C SER A 313 11.23 11.81 -14.11
N HIS A 314 10.51 12.82 -14.61
CA HIS A 314 10.98 13.90 -15.47
C HIS A 314 11.50 13.43 -16.84
N LEU A 315 11.04 12.26 -17.29
CA LEU A 315 11.52 11.61 -18.51
C LEU A 315 11.16 12.41 -19.76
N SER A 316 12.05 12.38 -20.77
CA SER A 316 11.77 12.97 -22.10
C SER A 316 10.94 12.03 -22.97
N ASP A 317 11.21 10.73 -22.90
CA ASP A 317 10.48 9.67 -23.56
C ASP A 317 10.37 8.42 -22.65
N ILE A 318 9.52 7.46 -23.02
CA ILE A 318 9.33 6.20 -22.34
C ILE A 318 9.42 5.08 -23.37
N GLN A 319 10.26 4.08 -23.11
CA GLN A 319 10.55 2.97 -24.04
C GLN A 319 9.91 1.64 -23.62
N VAL A 320 9.16 1.63 -22.54
CA VAL A 320 8.46 0.47 -22.00
C VAL A 320 6.98 0.77 -21.81
N LYS A 321 6.18 -0.26 -21.66
CA LYS A 321 4.74 -0.17 -21.37
C LYS A 321 4.35 -0.98 -20.15
N VAL A 322 3.20 -0.67 -19.59
CA VAL A 322 2.63 -1.42 -18.46
C VAL A 322 2.51 -2.91 -18.82
N GLY A 323 2.97 -3.76 -17.93
CA GLY A 323 3.03 -5.21 -18.08
C GLY A 323 4.38 -5.75 -18.54
N ASP A 324 5.26 -4.92 -19.10
CA ASP A 324 6.58 -5.37 -19.53
C ASP A 324 7.42 -5.85 -18.33
N VAL A 325 8.10 -6.97 -18.52
CA VAL A 325 9.12 -7.48 -17.58
C VAL A 325 10.47 -6.93 -18.01
N VAL A 326 11.12 -6.23 -17.10
CA VAL A 326 12.43 -5.60 -17.36
C VAL A 326 13.52 -6.24 -16.52
N GLN A 327 14.73 -6.26 -17.08
CA GLN A 327 15.93 -6.73 -16.38
C GLN A 327 16.71 -5.54 -15.83
N LYS A 328 17.44 -5.76 -14.73
CA LYS A 328 18.37 -4.76 -14.19
C LYS A 328 19.34 -4.29 -15.27
N GLY A 329 19.45 -2.98 -15.46
CA GLY A 329 20.32 -2.36 -16.46
C GLY A 329 19.69 -2.19 -17.84
N GLN A 330 18.50 -2.72 -18.09
CA GLN A 330 17.78 -2.52 -19.35
C GLN A 330 17.34 -1.05 -19.46
N THR A 331 17.61 -0.39 -20.59
CA THR A 331 17.14 0.97 -20.86
C THR A 331 15.60 0.99 -20.94
N ILE A 332 14.97 1.88 -20.19
CA ILE A 332 13.52 2.02 -20.10
C ILE A 332 13.01 3.40 -20.55
N ALA A 333 13.91 4.38 -20.61
CA ALA A 333 13.58 5.78 -20.90
C ALA A 333 14.85 6.60 -21.12
N HIS A 334 14.66 7.92 -21.36
CA HIS A 334 15.73 8.92 -21.28
C HIS A 334 15.39 10.02 -20.28
N THR A 335 16.42 10.63 -19.69
CA THR A 335 16.26 11.80 -18.81
C THR A 335 15.69 12.98 -19.58
N GLY A 336 15.01 13.86 -18.88
CA GLY A 336 14.41 15.06 -19.44
C GLY A 336 14.10 16.10 -18.36
N SER A 337 13.07 16.90 -18.62
CA SER A 337 12.65 17.94 -17.69
C SER A 337 11.13 18.10 -17.67
N THR A 338 10.35 17.06 -17.93
CA THR A 338 8.89 17.10 -17.85
C THR A 338 8.40 17.28 -16.42
N GLY A 339 7.16 17.69 -16.18
CA GLY A 339 6.64 17.97 -14.85
C GLY A 339 7.30 19.18 -14.17
N LEU A 340 7.41 19.17 -12.84
CA LEU A 340 7.97 20.27 -12.05
C LEU A 340 9.52 20.14 -11.95
N ALA A 341 10.19 20.21 -13.09
CA ALA A 341 11.64 20.12 -13.24
C ALA A 341 12.21 21.30 -14.05
N PHE A 342 13.38 21.82 -13.69
CA PHE A 342 14.03 23.00 -14.26
C PHE A 342 15.42 22.70 -14.80
N GLY A 343 15.55 21.57 -15.48
CA GLY A 343 16.77 21.09 -16.09
C GLY A 343 16.71 19.61 -16.28
N ASP A 344 17.52 19.12 -17.22
CA ASP A 344 17.55 17.68 -17.53
C ASP A 344 18.20 16.90 -16.37
N HIS A 345 17.41 16.00 -15.78
CA HIS A 345 17.84 15.09 -14.72
C HIS A 345 16.85 13.92 -14.56
N LEU A 346 17.27 12.89 -13.86
CA LEU A 346 16.39 11.84 -13.36
C LEU A 346 16.02 12.12 -11.90
N HIS A 347 14.75 12.27 -11.59
CA HIS A 347 14.26 12.08 -10.23
C HIS A 347 13.98 10.59 -10.02
N PHE A 348 14.78 9.96 -9.14
CA PHE A 348 14.71 8.54 -8.81
C PHE A 348 14.15 8.35 -7.40
N GLY A 349 13.11 7.55 -7.27
CA GLY A 349 12.46 7.24 -5.99
C GLY A 349 12.33 5.74 -5.74
N ILE A 350 12.15 5.40 -4.46
CA ILE A 350 11.76 4.05 -4.01
C ILE A 350 10.47 4.18 -3.20
N LEU A 351 9.53 3.28 -3.46
CA LEU A 351 8.29 3.17 -2.72
C LEU A 351 8.26 1.84 -1.96
N VAL A 352 7.77 1.88 -0.74
CA VAL A 352 7.45 0.70 0.07
C VAL A 352 6.00 0.81 0.53
N GLY A 353 5.15 -0.11 0.07
CA GLY A 353 3.71 -0.04 0.31
C GLY A 353 3.08 1.25 -0.23
N GLY A 354 3.60 1.81 -1.33
CA GLY A 354 3.13 3.05 -1.92
C GLY A 354 3.59 4.35 -1.21
N VAL A 355 4.48 4.24 -0.22
CA VAL A 355 5.05 5.37 0.51
C VAL A 355 6.52 5.54 0.12
N GLU A 356 6.92 6.78 -0.18
CA GLU A 356 8.29 7.11 -0.57
C GLU A 356 9.26 6.90 0.61
N VAL A 357 10.38 6.21 0.32
CA VAL A 357 11.48 5.98 1.25
C VAL A 357 12.81 6.35 0.60
N THR A 358 13.85 6.52 1.41
CA THR A 358 15.17 6.90 0.90
C THR A 358 15.73 5.86 -0.07
N PRO A 359 16.10 6.24 -1.29
CA PRO A 359 16.77 5.34 -2.23
C PRO A 359 18.16 4.90 -1.77
N LEU A 360 18.85 5.66 -0.90
CA LEU A 360 20.21 5.38 -0.44
C LEU A 360 20.40 3.97 0.09
N GLU A 361 19.43 3.48 0.85
CA GLU A 361 19.47 2.16 1.47
C GLU A 361 19.46 1.06 0.40
N TRP A 362 18.67 1.24 -0.64
CA TRP A 362 18.51 0.29 -1.74
C TRP A 362 19.66 0.28 -2.73
N LEU A 363 20.44 1.36 -2.79
CA LEU A 363 21.65 1.45 -3.60
C LEU A 363 22.88 0.84 -2.90
N ASP A 364 22.81 0.53 -1.59
CA ASP A 364 23.92 -0.01 -0.79
C ASP A 364 23.84 -1.55 -0.69
N PRO A 365 24.74 -2.31 -1.33
CA PRO A 365 24.73 -3.77 -1.27
C PRO A 365 24.97 -4.31 0.15
N LYS A 366 25.71 -3.58 0.99
CA LYS A 366 25.92 -3.97 2.38
C LYS A 366 24.63 -3.84 3.18
N TRP A 367 23.93 -2.70 3.01
CA TRP A 367 22.67 -2.48 3.70
C TRP A 367 21.63 -3.55 3.33
N ILE A 368 21.48 -3.85 2.03
CA ILE A 368 20.54 -4.88 1.55
C ILE A 368 20.85 -6.25 2.15
N ARG A 369 22.13 -6.66 2.12
CA ARG A 369 22.51 -7.94 2.71
C ARG A 369 22.21 -7.98 4.21
N ASP A 370 22.61 -6.95 4.96
CA ASP A 370 22.55 -6.95 6.42
C ASP A 370 21.12 -6.70 6.95
N ASN A 371 20.27 -5.99 6.21
CA ASN A 371 18.94 -5.59 6.66
C ASN A 371 17.78 -6.30 5.95
N ILE A 372 18.00 -6.87 4.77
CA ILE A 372 16.95 -7.52 3.98
C ILE A 372 17.29 -9.01 3.78
N THR A 373 18.19 -9.33 2.85
CA THR A 373 18.40 -10.71 2.40
C THR A 373 18.93 -11.61 3.50
N GLY A 374 19.94 -11.18 4.25
CA GLY A 374 20.48 -11.97 5.37
C GLY A 374 19.48 -12.17 6.51
N ARG A 375 18.48 -11.29 6.64
CA ARG A 375 17.37 -11.45 7.61
C ARG A 375 16.33 -12.46 7.13
N LEU A 376 16.01 -12.43 5.83
CA LEU A 376 15.06 -13.36 5.24
C LEU A 376 15.65 -14.78 5.14
N ASP A 377 16.96 -14.90 4.89
CA ASP A 377 17.67 -16.19 4.83
C ASP A 377 17.89 -16.82 6.20
N ALA A 378 18.19 -16.02 7.22
CA ALA A 378 18.43 -16.50 8.58
C ALA A 378 17.21 -17.23 9.20
N SER A 379 16.00 -16.94 8.70
CA SER A 379 14.78 -17.64 9.11
C SER A 379 14.64 -19.04 8.51
N ASN A 380 15.49 -19.43 7.56
CA ASN A 380 15.55 -20.75 6.93
C ASN A 380 16.62 -21.65 7.58
N ALA A 381 17.39 -21.15 8.55
CA ALA A 381 18.27 -21.99 9.34
C ALA A 381 17.45 -22.85 10.31
N PRO A 382 17.74 -24.16 10.41
CA PRO A 382 16.98 -25.11 11.23
C PRO A 382 16.97 -24.76 12.72
#